data_c48b3be9883415492196b63db665c9f1
#
_entry.id   c48b3be9883415492196b63db665c9f1
#
_cell.length_a   1.000
_cell.length_b   1.000
_cell.length_c   1.000
_cell.angle_alpha   90.00
_cell.angle_beta   90.00
_cell.angle_gamma   90.00
#
_symmetry.space_group_name_H-M   'P 1'
#
loop_
_entity.id
_entity.type
_entity.pdbx_description
1 polymer ?
#
loop_
_entity_poly.entity_id
_entity_poly.type
_entity_poly.pdbx_seq_one_letter_code
_entity_poly.pdbx_strand_id
1 'polypeptide(L)'
;MVEPLFFAAIGKDTVSGSTFVLSGPEAKHAISVRRMLQGEAIAVSDGAGLKVRGTVTNVGKDTLEIIVSSTEALKAPAVQLHLAQALAKGDRDELAIQACTELGLQGVIPWQAERSISIWKDEKKVKGQTRWQTIVAEAAKQSLRAYVPVVEPVQNSQELVSKLAEFDLVLVLDPVSYTHLTLPTILR
;
A
#
# COMPACT_ATOMS: atom_id res chain seq x y z
N MET A 1 7.86 10.46 20.13
CA MET A 1 6.56 10.09 19.53
C MET A 1 6.82 9.90 18.04
N VAL A 2 6.31 8.85 17.42
CA VAL A 2 6.52 8.61 15.98
C VAL A 2 5.63 9.57 15.19
N GLU A 3 6.19 10.29 14.22
CA GLU A 3 5.44 11.21 13.37
C GLU A 3 4.41 10.45 12.50
N PRO A 4 3.17 10.91 12.39
CA PRO A 4 2.17 10.28 11.54
C PRO A 4 2.51 10.49 10.06
N LEU A 5 2.21 9.46 9.23
CA LEU A 5 2.40 9.49 7.79
C LEU A 5 1.06 9.71 7.09
N PHE A 6 1.07 10.57 6.07
CA PHE A 6 -0.05 10.83 5.17
C PHE A 6 0.40 10.65 3.72
N PHE A 7 -0.53 10.40 2.81
CA PHE A 7 -0.23 10.28 1.39
C PHE A 7 -0.79 11.46 0.60
N ALA A 8 0.06 12.13 -0.15
CA ALA A 8 -0.32 13.22 -1.05
C ALA A 8 0.67 13.34 -2.20
N ALA A 9 0.24 13.93 -3.31
CA ALA A 9 1.14 14.28 -4.39
C ALA A 9 2.17 15.32 -3.92
N ILE A 10 3.45 15.05 -4.13
CA ILE A 10 4.55 15.92 -3.75
C ILE A 10 5.11 16.56 -5.02
N GLY A 11 5.05 17.88 -5.06
CA GLY A 11 5.62 18.66 -6.18
C GLY A 11 7.15 18.64 -6.18
N LYS A 12 7.75 18.80 -7.37
CA LYS A 12 9.22 18.84 -7.53
C LYS A 12 9.88 20.01 -6.78
N ASP A 13 9.12 21.06 -6.50
CA ASP A 13 9.59 22.26 -5.79
C ASP A 13 9.52 22.11 -4.26
N THR A 14 9.13 20.94 -3.77
CA THR A 14 9.04 20.66 -2.34
C THR A 14 10.44 20.35 -1.80
N VAL A 15 11.08 21.35 -1.23
CA VAL A 15 12.43 21.28 -0.67
C VAL A 15 12.45 21.74 0.77
N SER A 16 13.54 21.46 1.48
CA SER A 16 13.72 21.96 2.87
C SER A 16 13.55 23.49 2.92
N GLY A 17 12.76 23.97 3.88
CA GLY A 17 12.39 25.37 4.04
C GLY A 17 11.17 25.82 3.24
N SER A 18 10.68 25.04 2.29
CA SER A 18 9.45 25.35 1.57
C SER A 18 8.20 25.07 2.42
N THR A 19 7.07 25.68 2.04
CA THR A 19 5.76 25.36 2.63
C THR A 19 5.06 24.34 1.75
N PHE A 20 4.65 23.21 2.36
CA PHE A 20 3.81 22.21 1.74
C PHE A 20 2.39 22.31 2.29
N VAL A 21 1.38 22.24 1.41
CA VAL A 21 -0.03 22.28 1.80
C VAL A 21 -0.65 20.91 1.60
N LEU A 22 -0.95 20.22 2.71
CA LEU A 22 -1.75 19.00 2.70
C LEU A 22 -3.23 19.38 2.57
N SER A 23 -3.94 18.77 1.63
CA SER A 23 -5.35 19.06 1.34
C SER A 23 -6.16 17.77 1.09
N GLY A 24 -7.47 17.92 0.91
CA GLY A 24 -8.36 16.81 0.58
C GLY A 24 -8.60 15.82 1.72
N PRO A 25 -8.87 14.53 1.42
CA PRO A 25 -9.22 13.52 2.42
C PRO A 25 -8.14 13.32 3.49
N GLU A 26 -6.87 13.41 3.12
CA GLU A 26 -5.74 13.25 4.04
C GLU A 26 -5.66 14.41 5.04
N ALA A 27 -5.89 15.65 4.60
CA ALA A 27 -5.98 16.78 5.52
C ALA A 27 -7.15 16.64 6.48
N LYS A 28 -8.33 16.21 5.98
CA LYS A 28 -9.50 15.95 6.85
C LYS A 28 -9.19 14.86 7.87
N HIS A 29 -8.50 13.79 7.48
CA HIS A 29 -8.06 12.74 8.39
C HIS A 29 -7.11 13.31 9.45
N ALA A 30 -6.12 14.08 9.05
CA ALA A 30 -5.15 14.70 9.96
C ALA A 30 -5.84 15.62 10.99
N ILE A 31 -6.78 16.45 10.53
CA ILE A 31 -7.49 17.44 11.38
C ILE A 31 -8.54 16.76 12.26
N SER A 32 -9.44 15.98 11.67
CA SER A 32 -10.65 15.51 12.36
C SER A 32 -10.43 14.21 13.15
N VAL A 33 -9.58 13.29 12.65
CA VAL A 33 -9.34 11.99 13.26
C VAL A 33 -8.08 12.02 14.13
N ARG A 34 -6.95 12.47 13.57
CA ARG A 34 -5.68 12.57 14.31
C ARG A 34 -5.60 13.82 15.18
N ARG A 35 -6.46 14.82 14.94
CA ARG A 35 -6.54 16.09 15.70
C ARG A 35 -5.20 16.79 15.81
N MET A 36 -4.48 16.83 14.71
CA MET A 36 -3.16 17.45 14.64
C MET A 36 -3.22 18.94 14.96
N LEU A 37 -2.23 19.39 15.71
CA LEU A 37 -2.11 20.77 16.16
C LEU A 37 -0.88 21.44 15.51
N GLN A 38 -0.88 22.75 15.52
CA GLN A 38 0.29 23.54 15.15
C GLN A 38 1.49 23.17 16.03
N GLY A 39 2.67 23.04 15.42
CA GLY A 39 3.92 22.65 16.08
C GLY A 39 4.17 21.13 16.09
N GLU A 40 3.22 20.31 15.66
CA GLU A 40 3.41 18.85 15.62
C GLU A 40 4.19 18.43 14.38
N ALA A 41 5.03 17.38 14.56
CA ALA A 41 5.76 16.76 13.47
C ALA A 41 4.85 15.91 12.60
N ILE A 42 5.09 15.93 11.29
CA ILE A 42 4.30 15.22 10.28
C ILE A 42 5.21 14.71 9.16
N ALA A 43 4.86 13.55 8.60
CA ALA A 43 5.45 13.03 7.39
C ALA A 43 4.39 12.93 6.28
N VAL A 44 4.79 13.24 5.05
CA VAL A 44 3.97 13.05 3.84
C VAL A 44 4.78 12.25 2.84
N SER A 45 4.15 11.27 2.18
CA SER A 45 4.76 10.53 1.08
C SER A 45 3.88 10.58 -0.16
N ASP A 46 4.49 10.45 -1.33
CA ASP A 46 3.78 10.28 -2.60
C ASP A 46 3.33 8.84 -2.86
N GLY A 47 3.69 7.89 -1.97
CA GLY A 47 3.44 6.48 -2.14
C GLY A 47 4.37 5.78 -3.14
N ALA A 48 5.31 6.51 -3.73
CA ALA A 48 6.27 6.04 -4.73
C ALA A 48 7.73 6.20 -4.28
N GLY A 49 7.94 6.46 -2.98
CA GLY A 49 9.26 6.54 -2.36
C GLY A 49 9.74 7.95 -2.04
N LEU A 50 9.08 9.00 -2.49
CA LEU A 50 9.39 10.34 -2.05
C LEU A 50 8.70 10.63 -0.70
N LYS A 51 9.45 11.04 0.29
CA LYS A 51 8.97 11.35 1.64
C LYS A 51 9.44 12.73 2.08
N VAL A 52 8.52 13.51 2.58
CA VAL A 52 8.73 14.83 3.16
C VAL A 52 8.45 14.76 4.64
N ARG A 53 9.31 15.36 5.44
CA ARG A 53 9.10 15.57 6.88
C ARG A 53 9.00 17.04 7.16
N GLY A 54 8.19 17.42 8.13
CA GLY A 54 8.03 18.81 8.49
C GLY A 54 7.27 19.00 9.78
N THR A 55 6.94 20.25 10.03
CA THR A 55 6.17 20.68 11.20
C THR A 55 4.93 21.43 10.73
N VAL A 56 3.79 21.14 11.33
CA VAL A 56 2.54 21.85 11.07
C VAL A 56 2.66 23.31 11.53
N THR A 57 2.50 24.25 10.60
CA THR A 57 2.57 25.68 10.88
C THR A 57 1.19 26.30 11.00
N ASN A 58 0.19 25.76 10.29
CA ASN A 58 -1.17 26.23 10.33
C ASN A 58 -2.17 25.09 10.12
N VAL A 59 -3.26 25.12 10.87
CA VAL A 59 -4.36 24.17 10.76
C VAL A 59 -5.60 24.92 10.30
N GLY A 60 -5.93 24.78 9.02
CA GLY A 60 -7.13 25.35 8.41
C GLY A 60 -8.35 24.46 8.59
N LYS A 61 -9.46 24.81 7.93
CA LYS A 61 -10.68 24.01 7.97
C LYS A 61 -10.52 22.66 7.24
N ASP A 62 -9.88 22.66 6.07
CA ASP A 62 -9.72 21.51 5.17
C ASP A 62 -8.27 21.38 4.66
N THR A 63 -7.32 22.08 5.26
CA THR A 63 -5.91 22.11 4.84
C THR A 63 -4.99 22.19 6.06
N LEU A 64 -3.80 21.59 5.94
CA LEU A 64 -2.68 21.84 6.86
C LEU A 64 -1.51 22.45 6.06
N GLU A 65 -0.93 23.50 6.61
CA GLU A 65 0.33 24.03 6.12
C GLU A 65 1.48 23.43 6.91
N ILE A 66 2.52 23.02 6.22
CA ILE A 66 3.65 22.29 6.78
C ILE A 66 4.92 23.00 6.32
N ILE A 67 5.76 23.43 7.24
CA ILE A 67 7.12 23.83 6.88
C ILE A 67 7.97 22.57 6.74
N VAL A 68 8.56 22.39 5.56
CA VAL A 68 9.36 21.22 5.21
C VAL A 68 10.73 21.31 5.89
N SER A 69 11.08 20.30 6.67
CA SER A 69 12.40 20.17 7.30
C SER A 69 13.38 19.34 6.47
N SER A 70 12.86 18.29 5.80
CA SER A 70 13.66 17.45 4.91
C SER A 70 12.80 16.78 3.84
N THR A 71 13.46 16.48 2.71
CA THR A 71 12.89 15.68 1.61
C THR A 71 13.84 14.52 1.35
N GLU A 72 13.30 13.31 1.30
CA GLU A 72 14.06 12.07 1.14
C GLU A 72 13.47 11.25 0.00
N ALA A 73 14.30 10.89 -0.98
CA ALA A 73 13.96 9.91 -1.99
C ALA A 73 14.48 8.54 -1.56
N LEU A 74 13.59 7.70 -1.09
CA LEU A 74 13.89 6.33 -0.69
C LEU A 74 14.10 5.47 -1.93
N LYS A 75 15.10 4.62 -1.89
CA LYS A 75 15.29 3.62 -2.97
C LYS A 75 14.26 2.51 -2.83
N ALA A 76 13.72 2.07 -3.96
CA ALA A 76 12.91 0.86 -3.99
C ALA A 76 13.74 -0.34 -3.48
N PRO A 77 13.11 -1.29 -2.78
CA PRO A 77 13.77 -2.52 -2.36
C PRO A 77 14.41 -3.23 -3.55
N ALA A 78 15.62 -3.80 -3.35
CA ALA A 78 16.33 -4.53 -4.40
C ALA A 78 15.56 -5.79 -4.83
N VAL A 79 14.83 -6.41 -3.90
CA VAL A 79 13.92 -7.53 -4.17
C VAL A 79 12.49 -7.01 -4.13
N GLN A 80 11.77 -7.20 -5.23
CA GLN A 80 10.37 -6.82 -5.37
C GLN A 80 9.49 -8.02 -5.03
N LEU A 81 8.78 -7.96 -3.90
CA LEU A 81 7.88 -9.02 -3.46
C LEU A 81 6.45 -8.74 -3.92
N HIS A 82 5.85 -9.70 -4.62
CA HIS A 82 4.47 -9.64 -5.06
C HIS A 82 3.68 -10.81 -4.48
N LEU A 83 2.44 -10.57 -4.09
CA LEU A 83 1.52 -11.59 -3.58
C LEU A 83 0.41 -11.85 -4.61
N ALA A 84 0.35 -13.05 -5.14
CA ALA A 84 -0.85 -13.53 -5.83
C ALA A 84 -1.81 -14.11 -4.78
N GLN A 85 -2.87 -13.37 -4.46
CA GLN A 85 -3.84 -13.74 -3.44
C GLN A 85 -5.16 -14.20 -4.07
N ALA A 86 -5.53 -15.45 -3.79
CA ALA A 86 -6.84 -15.95 -4.21
C ALA A 86 -7.97 -15.21 -3.49
N LEU A 87 -9.04 -14.89 -4.24
CA LEU A 87 -10.25 -14.30 -3.67
C LEU A 87 -10.88 -15.27 -2.66
N ALA A 88 -11.01 -14.86 -1.42
CA ALA A 88 -11.55 -15.67 -0.34
C ALA A 88 -12.96 -15.22 0.06
N LYS A 89 -13.66 -16.07 0.79
CA LYS A 89 -14.94 -15.71 1.42
C LYS A 89 -14.67 -14.95 2.73
N GLY A 90 -15.37 -13.86 2.93
CA GLY A 90 -15.20 -12.99 4.10
C GLY A 90 -14.05 -12.01 3.88
N ASP A 91 -13.25 -11.77 4.91
CA ASP A 91 -12.18 -10.77 4.96
C ASP A 91 -10.76 -11.39 5.00
N ARG A 92 -10.64 -12.70 4.77
CA ARG A 92 -9.36 -13.43 4.91
C ARG A 92 -8.31 -12.98 3.90
N ASP A 93 -8.72 -12.72 2.68
CA ASP A 93 -7.85 -12.17 1.62
C ASP A 93 -7.43 -10.74 1.95
N GLU A 94 -8.35 -9.92 2.47
CA GLU A 94 -8.07 -8.56 2.91
C GLU A 94 -7.07 -8.53 4.07
N LEU A 95 -7.21 -9.44 5.05
CA LEU A 95 -6.26 -9.58 6.15
C LEU A 95 -4.87 -10.01 5.65
N ALA A 96 -4.82 -10.93 4.68
CA ALA A 96 -3.55 -11.37 4.10
C ALA A 96 -2.82 -10.24 3.38
N ILE A 97 -3.50 -9.46 2.53
CA ILE A 97 -2.87 -8.34 1.82
C ILE A 97 -2.46 -7.22 2.77
N GLN A 98 -3.24 -6.96 3.82
CA GLN A 98 -2.87 -6.02 4.88
C GLN A 98 -1.57 -6.45 5.55
N ALA A 99 -1.51 -7.66 6.10
CA ALA A 99 -0.34 -8.17 6.81
C ALA A 99 0.91 -8.21 5.91
N CYS A 100 0.77 -8.67 4.66
CA CYS A 100 1.88 -8.69 3.72
C CYS A 100 2.35 -7.27 3.34
N THR A 101 1.46 -6.29 3.26
CA THR A 101 1.82 -4.88 3.05
C THR A 101 2.64 -4.35 4.23
N GLU A 102 2.24 -4.64 5.46
CA GLU A 102 2.98 -4.26 6.67
C GLU A 102 4.39 -4.87 6.68
N LEU A 103 4.57 -6.06 6.11
CA LEU A 103 5.88 -6.73 5.96
C LEU A 103 6.71 -6.21 4.78
N GLY A 104 6.14 -5.46 3.85
CA GLY A 104 6.90 -4.81 2.79
C GLY A 104 6.68 -5.32 1.38
N LEU A 105 5.50 -5.78 1.10
CA LEU A 105 5.05 -6.12 -0.24
C LEU A 105 5.08 -4.91 -1.18
N GLN A 106 5.36 -5.12 -2.47
CA GLN A 106 5.33 -4.08 -3.52
C GLN A 106 4.15 -4.24 -4.48
N GLY A 107 3.60 -5.42 -4.61
CA GLY A 107 2.46 -5.64 -5.50
C GLY A 107 1.51 -6.73 -5.02
N VAL A 108 0.25 -6.61 -5.39
CA VAL A 108 -0.80 -7.59 -5.10
C VAL A 108 -1.51 -7.94 -6.42
N ILE A 109 -1.61 -9.22 -6.70
CA ILE A 109 -2.33 -9.77 -7.85
C ILE A 109 -3.57 -10.49 -7.33
N PRO A 110 -4.77 -9.91 -7.44
CA PRO A 110 -6.01 -10.60 -7.09
C PRO A 110 -6.23 -11.78 -8.04
N TRP A 111 -6.37 -12.97 -7.48
CA TRP A 111 -6.55 -14.19 -8.26
C TRP A 111 -7.94 -14.78 -8.06
N GLN A 112 -8.71 -14.81 -9.14
CA GLN A 112 -9.98 -15.53 -9.19
C GLN A 112 -9.74 -16.96 -9.64
N ALA A 113 -9.44 -17.86 -8.68
CA ALA A 113 -9.27 -19.27 -8.95
C ALA A 113 -10.59 -19.91 -9.43
N GLU A 114 -10.49 -21.00 -10.20
CA GLU A 114 -11.67 -21.68 -10.79
C GLU A 114 -12.71 -22.13 -9.74
N ARG A 115 -12.23 -22.51 -8.53
CA ARG A 115 -13.10 -22.94 -7.42
C ARG A 115 -13.31 -21.88 -6.35
N SER A 116 -12.97 -20.62 -6.64
CA SER A 116 -13.25 -19.52 -5.71
C SER A 116 -14.74 -19.31 -5.53
N ILE A 117 -15.20 -19.27 -4.28
CA ILE A 117 -16.57 -18.90 -3.94
C ILE A 117 -16.79 -17.41 -4.19
N SER A 118 -15.79 -16.60 -3.89
CA SER A 118 -15.80 -15.15 -4.16
C SER A 118 -15.45 -14.92 -5.63
N ILE A 119 -16.28 -14.16 -6.31
CA ILE A 119 -16.15 -13.88 -7.74
C ILE A 119 -16.32 -12.38 -7.99
N TRP A 120 -15.33 -11.80 -8.67
CA TRP A 120 -15.38 -10.42 -9.13
C TRP A 120 -15.75 -10.38 -10.62
N LYS A 121 -16.99 -10.03 -10.93
CA LYS A 121 -17.49 -9.85 -12.30
C LYS A 121 -17.95 -8.41 -12.50
N ASP A 122 -17.84 -7.92 -13.72
CA ASP A 122 -18.31 -6.60 -14.15
C ASP A 122 -17.83 -5.48 -13.21
N GLU A 123 -18.73 -4.69 -12.67
CA GLU A 123 -18.42 -3.61 -11.73
C GLU A 123 -17.69 -4.08 -10.45
N LYS A 124 -17.88 -5.34 -10.03
CA LYS A 124 -17.21 -5.87 -8.85
C LYS A 124 -15.69 -5.97 -9.04
N LYS A 125 -15.19 -6.08 -10.28
CA LYS A 125 -13.75 -6.06 -10.57
C LYS A 125 -13.13 -4.74 -10.10
N VAL A 126 -13.72 -3.63 -10.54
CA VAL A 126 -13.23 -2.28 -10.20
C VAL A 126 -13.43 -2.01 -8.71
N LYS A 127 -14.62 -2.33 -8.15
CA LYS A 127 -14.92 -2.11 -6.73
C LYS A 127 -13.97 -2.92 -5.82
N GLY A 128 -13.70 -4.18 -6.16
CA GLY A 128 -12.82 -5.05 -5.41
C GLY A 128 -11.36 -4.57 -5.46
N GLN A 129 -10.87 -4.22 -6.65
CA GLN A 129 -9.53 -3.67 -6.83
C GLN A 129 -9.36 -2.36 -6.05
N THR A 130 -10.32 -1.43 -6.15
CA THR A 130 -10.31 -0.17 -5.41
C THR A 130 -10.32 -0.40 -3.91
N ARG A 131 -11.12 -1.35 -3.41
CA ARG A 131 -11.17 -1.73 -2.01
C ARG A 131 -9.81 -2.25 -1.53
N TRP A 132 -9.22 -3.18 -2.27
CA TRP A 132 -7.89 -3.71 -1.92
C TRP A 132 -6.80 -2.63 -1.99
N GLN A 133 -6.88 -1.72 -2.98
CA GLN A 133 -5.95 -0.58 -3.06
C GLN A 133 -6.06 0.33 -1.83
N THR A 134 -7.26 0.54 -1.31
CA THR A 134 -7.47 1.29 -0.07
C THR A 134 -6.85 0.57 1.13
N ILE A 135 -7.05 -0.75 1.24
CA ILE A 135 -6.49 -1.56 2.34
C ILE A 135 -4.96 -1.48 2.35
N VAL A 136 -4.31 -1.70 1.20
CA VAL A 136 -2.84 -1.64 1.13
C VAL A 136 -2.30 -0.23 1.39
N ALA A 137 -3.01 0.82 0.96
CA ALA A 137 -2.63 2.20 1.26
C ALA A 137 -2.70 2.50 2.76
N GLU A 138 -3.79 2.11 3.44
CA GLU A 138 -3.92 2.27 4.88
C GLU A 138 -2.90 1.44 5.66
N ALA A 139 -2.64 0.19 5.24
CA ALA A 139 -1.61 -0.66 5.84
C ALA A 139 -0.20 -0.06 5.68
N ALA A 140 0.13 0.47 4.50
CA ALA A 140 1.39 1.16 4.24
C ALA A 140 1.53 2.41 5.13
N LYS A 141 0.44 3.18 5.31
CA LYS A 141 0.39 4.34 6.21
C LYS A 141 0.66 3.94 7.66
N GLN A 142 -0.03 2.93 8.17
CA GLN A 142 0.13 2.46 9.56
C GLN A 142 1.53 1.90 9.83
N SER A 143 2.13 1.24 8.85
CA SER A 143 3.51 0.74 8.93
C SER A 143 4.59 1.74 8.51
N LEU A 144 4.20 3.02 8.29
CA LEU A 144 5.08 4.14 7.93
C LEU A 144 5.91 3.93 6.66
N ARG A 145 5.39 3.14 5.73
CA ARG A 145 6.06 2.84 4.46
C ARG A 145 5.84 3.97 3.46
N ALA A 146 6.91 4.36 2.78
CA ALA A 146 6.85 5.39 1.73
C ALA A 146 6.41 4.83 0.36
N TYR A 147 6.35 3.51 0.22
CA TYR A 147 5.84 2.82 -0.96
C TYR A 147 4.49 2.19 -0.66
N VAL A 148 3.50 2.48 -1.48
CA VAL A 148 2.19 1.83 -1.44
C VAL A 148 2.19 0.71 -2.48
N PRO A 149 1.87 -0.54 -2.11
CA PRO A 149 1.75 -1.62 -3.08
C PRO A 149 0.73 -1.32 -4.16
N VAL A 150 1.03 -1.74 -5.39
CA VAL A 150 0.08 -1.66 -6.50
C VAL A 150 -0.82 -2.89 -6.48
N VAL A 151 -2.14 -2.68 -6.50
CA VAL A 151 -3.11 -3.77 -6.69
C VAL A 151 -3.44 -3.87 -8.17
N GLU A 152 -3.07 -4.98 -8.77
CA GLU A 152 -3.33 -5.24 -10.19
C GLU A 152 -4.81 -5.57 -10.45
N PRO A 153 -5.27 -5.53 -11.70
CA PRO A 153 -6.58 -6.07 -12.07
C PRO A 153 -6.68 -7.55 -11.70
N VAL A 154 -7.90 -8.01 -11.35
CA VAL A 154 -8.16 -9.41 -11.03
C VAL A 154 -7.84 -10.30 -12.23
N GLN A 155 -7.16 -11.41 -11.97
CA GLN A 155 -6.74 -12.37 -12.99
C GLN A 155 -7.39 -13.73 -12.77
N ASN A 156 -7.72 -14.43 -13.85
CA ASN A 156 -8.06 -15.85 -13.81
C ASN A 156 -6.79 -16.72 -13.73
N SER A 157 -6.93 -18.04 -13.60
CA SER A 157 -5.77 -18.94 -13.46
C SER A 157 -4.84 -18.92 -14.67
N GLN A 158 -5.37 -18.81 -15.89
CA GLN A 158 -4.56 -18.77 -17.11
C GLN A 158 -3.78 -17.44 -17.24
N GLU A 159 -4.44 -16.33 -16.97
CA GLU A 159 -3.82 -15.00 -16.95
C GLU A 159 -2.72 -14.93 -15.87
N LEU A 160 -3.00 -15.48 -14.67
CA LEU A 160 -2.02 -15.54 -13.60
C LEU A 160 -0.79 -16.34 -13.99
N VAL A 161 -0.94 -17.55 -14.57
CA VAL A 161 0.20 -18.36 -15.01
C VAL A 161 1.05 -17.62 -16.03
N SER A 162 0.44 -16.92 -16.98
CA SER A 162 1.15 -16.09 -17.95
C SER A 162 1.92 -14.95 -17.27
N LYS A 163 1.32 -14.32 -16.29
CA LYS A 163 1.92 -13.22 -15.51
C LYS A 163 3.08 -13.72 -14.64
N LEU A 164 2.97 -14.91 -14.05
CA LEU A 164 4.02 -15.47 -13.20
C LEU A 164 5.32 -15.72 -13.93
N ALA A 165 5.27 -15.89 -15.26
CA ALA A 165 6.47 -16.04 -16.10
C ALA A 165 7.34 -14.77 -16.17
N GLU A 166 6.82 -13.61 -15.76
CA GLU A 166 7.56 -12.34 -15.70
C GLU A 166 8.44 -12.22 -14.45
N PHE A 167 8.28 -13.11 -13.46
CA PHE A 167 8.99 -13.07 -12.18
C PHE A 167 10.22 -13.99 -12.19
N ASP A 168 11.30 -13.54 -11.58
CA ASP A 168 12.55 -14.33 -11.45
C ASP A 168 12.36 -15.58 -10.58
N LEU A 169 11.45 -15.51 -9.60
CA LEU A 169 11.15 -16.61 -8.67
C LEU A 169 9.68 -16.61 -8.30
N VAL A 170 9.05 -17.77 -8.37
CA VAL A 170 7.68 -18.00 -7.93
C VAL A 170 7.67 -19.06 -6.84
N LEU A 171 7.07 -18.70 -5.69
CA LEU A 171 6.89 -19.61 -4.56
C LEU A 171 5.39 -19.91 -4.42
N VAL A 172 5.04 -21.19 -4.46
CA VAL A 172 3.65 -21.64 -4.27
C VAL A 172 3.49 -22.19 -2.86
N LEU A 173 2.58 -21.60 -2.10
CA LEU A 173 2.19 -22.07 -0.78
C LEU A 173 1.10 -23.13 -0.95
N ASP A 174 1.46 -24.41 -0.80
CA ASP A 174 0.50 -25.52 -0.88
C ASP A 174 -0.02 -25.86 0.53
N PRO A 175 -1.33 -25.75 0.78
CA PRO A 175 -1.92 -26.05 2.08
C PRO A 175 -1.98 -27.55 2.39
N VAL A 176 -1.67 -28.44 1.44
CA VAL A 176 -1.81 -29.91 1.61
C VAL A 176 -0.62 -30.55 2.33
N SER A 177 0.48 -29.86 2.52
CA SER A 177 1.64 -30.38 3.26
C SER A 177 1.43 -30.30 4.78
N TYR A 178 0.63 -31.20 5.32
CA TYR A 178 0.20 -31.19 6.73
C TYR A 178 1.26 -31.54 7.77
N THR A 179 2.45 -31.97 7.41
CA THR A 179 3.37 -32.56 8.39
C THR A 179 4.76 -31.97 8.46
N HIS A 180 5.16 -31.17 7.50
CA HIS A 180 6.41 -30.42 7.53
C HIS A 180 6.22 -29.09 6.85
N LEU A 181 6.86 -28.02 7.37
CA LEU A 181 7.18 -26.82 6.61
C LEU A 181 8.11 -27.25 5.46
N THR A 182 7.54 -27.86 4.45
CA THR A 182 8.28 -28.10 3.21
C THR A 182 8.53 -26.74 2.59
N LEU A 183 9.77 -26.49 2.23
CA LEU A 183 10.14 -25.33 1.43
C LEU A 183 9.20 -25.27 0.22
N PRO A 184 8.70 -24.07 -0.13
CA PRO A 184 7.80 -23.90 -1.25
C PRO A 184 8.38 -24.51 -2.52
N THR A 185 7.53 -25.12 -3.33
CA THR A 185 7.93 -25.64 -4.63
C THR A 185 8.42 -24.51 -5.50
N ILE A 186 9.68 -24.57 -5.88
CA ILE A 186 10.27 -23.59 -6.81
C ILE A 186 9.88 -24.03 -8.22
N LEU A 187 9.03 -23.26 -8.88
CA LEU A 187 8.78 -23.40 -10.31
C LEU A 187 9.85 -22.56 -11.04
N ARG A 188 10.69 -23.24 -11.78
CA ARG A 188 11.64 -22.61 -12.74
C ARG A 188 11.03 -22.61 -14.13
#